data_61ff67ab107a7a5d3b1cc4737b8f2a72
#
_entry.id   61ff67ab107a7a5d3b1cc4737b8f2a72
#
_cell.length_a   1.000
_cell.length_b   1.000
_cell.length_c   1.000
_cell.angle_alpha   90.00
_cell.angle_beta   90.00
_cell.angle_gamma   90.00
#
_symmetry.space_group_name_H-M   'P 1'
#
loop_
_entity.id
_entity.type
_entity.pdbx_description
1 polymer ?
#
loop_
_entity_poly.entity_id
_entity_poly.type
_entity_poly.pdbx_seq_one_letter_code
_entity_poly.pdbx_strand_id
1 'polypeptide(L)'
;LRTMINWIIRLAGGLIVSTLLWIAFIYYQLENYAEPDQVYLMGTPFAYGFVFLFLCGVVFFVIAFFRMRQHPQKLRRTFLVFASLYLVASPLVILAFDNYLLVTPKGIAYNTLFSLDDAKVKRWRDIDQVVLDYDYERLPFNDDRHLRLKYMVYFKDNTMIDLNGYNSPLYKQTEFEALHRTILNNKIRVKTMRPLPPDVTPDSFIYKMYHAK
;
A
#
# COMPACT_ATOMS: atom_id res chain seq x y z
N LEU A 1 -0.12 21.52 33.56
CA LEU A 1 -0.44 22.03 32.22
C LEU A 1 0.80 22.11 31.33
N ARG A 2 1.88 22.80 31.74
CA ARG A 2 3.11 22.98 30.94
C ARG A 2 3.79 21.66 30.54
N THR A 3 3.82 20.67 31.41
CA THR A 3 4.37 19.35 31.15
C THR A 3 3.55 18.58 30.09
N MET A 4 2.24 18.67 30.15
CA MET A 4 1.32 18.05 29.21
C MET A 4 1.45 18.67 27.80
N ILE A 5 1.52 20.00 27.72
CA ILE A 5 1.73 20.72 26.47
C ILE A 5 3.05 20.29 25.82
N ASN A 6 4.16 20.23 26.58
CA ASN A 6 5.44 19.78 26.07
C ASN A 6 5.41 18.34 25.55
N TRP A 7 4.59 17.47 26.14
CA TRP A 7 4.37 16.12 25.65
C TRP A 7 3.64 16.10 24.32
N ILE A 8 2.55 16.85 24.21
CA ILE A 8 1.77 16.96 22.97
C ILE A 8 2.63 17.48 21.83
N ILE A 9 3.43 18.53 22.07
CA ILE A 9 4.34 19.08 21.06
C ILE A 9 5.36 18.04 20.58
N ARG A 10 5.93 17.24 21.49
CA ARG A 10 6.89 16.21 21.13
C ARG A 10 6.27 15.04 20.34
N LEU A 11 5.07 14.62 20.75
CA LEU A 11 4.30 13.61 20.03
C LEU A 11 3.94 14.09 18.62
N ALA A 12 3.43 15.31 18.50
CA ALA A 12 3.11 15.90 17.21
C ALA A 12 4.35 16.05 16.32
N GLY A 13 5.45 16.55 16.86
CA GLY A 13 6.73 16.65 16.13
C GLY A 13 7.26 15.29 15.70
N GLY A 14 7.17 14.27 16.58
CA GLY A 14 7.55 12.90 16.23
C GLY A 14 6.71 12.32 15.09
N LEU A 15 5.39 12.53 15.12
CA LEU A 15 4.50 12.10 14.04
C LEU A 15 4.80 12.81 12.73
N ILE A 16 5.04 14.11 12.75
CA ILE A 16 5.42 14.88 11.54
C ILE A 16 6.70 14.30 10.93
N VAL A 17 7.74 14.08 11.73
CA VAL A 17 9.01 13.51 11.25
C VAL A 17 8.79 12.11 10.68
N SER A 18 8.03 11.25 11.36
CA SER A 18 7.70 9.90 10.88
C SER A 18 6.96 9.93 9.55
N THR A 19 6.01 10.85 9.39
CA THR A 19 5.26 11.03 8.15
C THR A 19 6.18 11.48 7.00
N LEU A 20 7.09 12.41 7.25
CA LEU A 20 8.04 12.86 6.22
C LEU A 20 8.98 11.73 5.79
N LEU A 21 9.51 10.95 6.73
CA LEU A 21 10.34 9.78 6.42
C LEU A 21 9.56 8.71 5.66
N TRP A 22 8.30 8.50 6.00
CA TRP A 22 7.43 7.56 5.31
C TRP A 22 7.11 7.99 3.88
N ILE A 23 6.83 9.27 3.65
CA ILE A 23 6.66 9.81 2.31
C ILE A 23 7.96 9.64 1.50
N ALA A 24 9.11 9.95 2.09
CA ALA A 24 10.40 9.75 1.45
C ALA A 24 10.64 8.27 1.08
N PHE A 25 10.26 7.33 1.95
CA PHE A 25 10.33 5.90 1.66
C PHE A 25 9.49 5.52 0.44
N ILE A 26 8.23 5.99 0.37
CA ILE A 26 7.34 5.70 -0.76
C ILE A 26 7.93 6.25 -2.06
N TYR A 27 8.38 7.51 -2.06
CA TYR A 27 9.01 8.11 -3.25
C TYR A 27 10.25 7.34 -3.68
N TYR A 28 11.12 6.97 -2.74
CA TYR A 28 12.32 6.20 -3.04
C TYR A 28 11.99 4.82 -3.63
N GLN A 29 10.98 4.13 -3.09
CA GLN A 29 10.49 2.86 -3.63
C GLN A 29 9.96 3.03 -5.06
N LEU A 30 9.08 4.01 -5.27
CA LEU A 30 8.50 4.26 -6.59
C LEU A 30 9.58 4.63 -7.61
N GLU A 31 10.57 5.45 -7.24
CA GLU A 31 11.69 5.80 -8.12
C GLU A 31 12.57 4.59 -8.46
N ASN A 32 12.80 3.71 -7.49
CA ASN A 32 13.62 2.50 -7.68
C ASN A 32 12.99 1.50 -8.66
N TYR A 33 11.66 1.39 -8.68
CA TYR A 33 10.94 0.46 -9.57
C TYR A 33 10.30 1.15 -10.77
N ALA A 34 10.51 2.45 -10.95
CA ALA A 34 9.95 3.18 -12.06
C ALA A 34 10.51 2.70 -13.41
N GLU A 35 9.62 2.48 -14.37
CA GLU A 35 9.98 2.25 -15.78
C GLU A 35 9.45 3.40 -16.65
N PRO A 36 10.17 3.78 -17.73
CA PRO A 36 9.78 4.90 -18.59
C PRO A 36 8.35 4.79 -19.16
N ASP A 37 7.92 3.56 -19.47
CA ASP A 37 6.63 3.27 -20.10
C ASP A 37 5.57 2.82 -19.08
N GLN A 38 5.78 3.05 -17.78
CA GLN A 38 4.85 2.59 -16.76
C GLN A 38 3.48 3.27 -16.87
N VAL A 39 2.44 2.47 -16.70
CA VAL A 39 1.06 2.93 -16.62
C VAL A 39 0.60 3.07 -15.18
N TYR A 40 1.11 2.17 -14.31
CA TYR A 40 0.75 2.12 -12.91
C TYR A 40 1.89 1.50 -12.10
N LEU A 41 2.21 2.11 -10.95
CA LEU A 41 3.20 1.57 -10.00
C LEU A 41 2.79 1.94 -8.57
N MET A 42 2.45 0.94 -7.76
CA MET A 42 2.05 1.11 -6.35
C MET A 42 2.39 -0.13 -5.52
N GLY A 43 2.65 0.09 -4.22
CA GLY A 43 2.71 -0.99 -3.24
C GLY A 43 1.36 -1.23 -2.55
N THR A 44 1.30 -2.21 -1.65
CA THR A 44 0.08 -2.47 -0.86
C THR A 44 -0.04 -1.50 0.32
N PRO A 45 -1.27 -1.09 0.72
CA PRO A 45 -1.50 -0.26 1.89
C PRO A 45 -0.95 -0.89 3.18
N PHE A 46 -0.98 -2.22 3.26
CA PHE A 46 -0.45 -2.95 4.42
C PHE A 46 1.08 -2.77 4.54
N ALA A 47 1.82 -2.90 3.43
CA ALA A 47 3.27 -2.68 3.42
C ALA A 47 3.61 -1.25 3.85
N TYR A 48 2.94 -0.26 3.28
CA TYR A 48 3.13 1.13 3.64
C TYR A 48 2.75 1.45 5.09
N GLY A 49 1.64 0.89 5.59
CA GLY A 49 1.22 1.04 6.98
C GLY A 49 2.23 0.43 7.96
N PHE A 50 2.78 -0.74 7.63
CA PHE A 50 3.81 -1.39 8.43
C PHE A 50 5.08 -0.50 8.51
N VAL A 51 5.57 0.01 7.38
CA VAL A 51 6.74 0.91 7.35
C VAL A 51 6.48 2.18 8.14
N PHE A 52 5.28 2.76 8.03
CA PHE A 52 4.91 3.92 8.84
C PHE A 52 5.02 3.65 10.34
N LEU A 53 4.45 2.55 10.82
CA LEU A 53 4.53 2.17 12.23
C LEU A 53 5.98 1.90 12.68
N PHE A 54 6.76 1.26 11.83
CA PHE A 54 8.18 1.03 12.07
C PHE A 54 8.93 2.34 12.24
N LEU A 55 8.75 3.31 11.34
CA LEU A 55 9.38 4.62 11.41
C LEU A 55 8.90 5.43 12.63
N CYS A 56 7.63 5.36 12.98
CA CYS A 56 7.11 5.94 14.23
C CYS A 56 7.88 5.39 15.43
N GLY A 57 8.04 4.09 15.52
CA GLY A 57 8.79 3.46 16.61
C GLY A 57 10.24 3.97 16.67
N VAL A 58 10.96 4.07 15.53
CA VAL A 58 12.33 4.61 15.49
C VAL A 58 12.38 6.04 16.03
N VAL A 59 11.51 6.91 15.52
CA VAL A 59 11.48 8.33 15.91
C VAL A 59 11.16 8.47 17.41
N PHE A 60 10.15 7.74 17.90
CA PHE A 60 9.79 7.78 19.32
C PHE A 60 10.88 7.18 20.21
N PHE A 61 11.60 6.16 19.75
CA PHE A 61 12.76 5.64 20.47
C PHE A 61 13.88 6.69 20.57
N VAL A 62 14.17 7.41 19.49
CA VAL A 62 15.17 8.49 19.50
C VAL A 62 14.77 9.58 20.51
N ILE A 63 13.50 10.00 20.55
CA ILE A 63 12.98 10.96 21.52
C ILE A 63 13.14 10.40 22.95
N ALA A 64 12.79 9.13 23.18
CA ALA A 64 12.93 8.48 24.48
C ALA A 64 14.40 8.34 24.90
N PHE A 65 15.30 8.03 23.96
CA PHE A 65 16.74 7.94 24.20
C PHE A 65 17.29 9.25 24.77
N PHE A 66 17.04 10.39 24.13
CA PHE A 66 17.50 11.69 24.62
C PHE A 66 16.95 12.03 26.00
N ARG A 67 15.75 11.58 26.32
CA ARG A 67 15.14 11.80 27.63
C ARG A 67 15.70 10.91 28.72
N MET A 68 15.99 9.65 28.40
CA MET A 68 16.43 8.65 29.37
C MET A 68 17.95 8.56 29.52
N ARG A 69 18.72 9.37 28.77
CA ARG A 69 20.19 9.32 28.80
C ARG A 69 20.79 9.52 30.20
N GLN A 70 20.07 10.21 31.10
CA GLN A 70 20.48 10.41 32.51
C GLN A 70 20.14 9.22 33.42
N HIS A 71 19.41 8.20 32.90
CA HIS A 71 19.01 7.00 33.63
C HIS A 71 19.50 5.72 32.94
N PRO A 72 20.79 5.37 33.08
CA PRO A 72 21.42 4.32 32.25
C PRO A 72 20.75 2.95 32.38
N GLN A 73 20.25 2.58 33.56
CA GLN A 73 19.56 1.29 33.74
C GLN A 73 18.22 1.23 33.00
N LYS A 74 17.42 2.31 33.03
CA LYS A 74 16.16 2.40 32.30
C LYS A 74 16.43 2.40 30.79
N LEU A 75 17.43 3.18 30.36
CA LEU A 75 17.84 3.26 28.97
C LEU A 75 18.26 1.90 28.42
N ARG A 76 19.09 1.16 29.16
CA ARG A 76 19.54 -0.19 28.76
C ARG A 76 18.37 -1.16 28.57
N ARG A 77 17.40 -1.19 29.50
CA ARG A 77 16.20 -2.03 29.37
C ARG A 77 15.37 -1.65 28.13
N THR A 78 15.07 -0.36 27.99
CA THR A 78 14.31 0.13 26.83
C THR A 78 15.03 -0.16 25.53
N PHE A 79 16.35 0.01 25.48
CA PHE A 79 17.16 -0.31 24.30
C PHE A 79 17.10 -1.80 23.96
N LEU A 80 17.22 -2.70 24.92
CA LEU A 80 17.16 -4.14 24.67
C LEU A 80 15.80 -4.56 24.10
N VAL A 81 14.70 -4.08 24.68
CA VAL A 81 13.35 -4.38 24.19
C VAL A 81 13.17 -3.84 22.77
N PHE A 82 13.56 -2.58 22.56
CA PHE A 82 13.46 -1.94 21.26
C PHE A 82 14.32 -2.65 20.22
N ALA A 83 15.59 -2.93 20.52
CA ALA A 83 16.49 -3.63 19.61
C ALA A 83 15.98 -5.01 19.23
N SER A 84 15.42 -5.76 20.19
CA SER A 84 14.84 -7.09 19.92
C SER A 84 13.65 -7.00 18.98
N LEU A 85 12.72 -6.04 19.21
CA LEU A 85 11.57 -5.83 18.34
C LEU A 85 11.99 -5.42 16.92
N TYR A 86 12.98 -4.52 16.82
CA TYR A 86 13.47 -4.03 15.54
C TYR A 86 14.27 -5.05 14.77
N LEU A 87 15.03 -5.91 15.44
CA LEU A 87 15.72 -7.02 14.81
C LEU A 87 14.74 -7.97 14.12
N VAL A 88 13.59 -8.24 14.76
CA VAL A 88 12.54 -9.09 14.18
C VAL A 88 11.75 -8.36 13.08
N ALA A 89 11.51 -7.05 13.23
CA ALA A 89 10.70 -6.27 12.30
C ALA A 89 11.49 -5.78 11.05
N SER A 90 12.80 -5.61 11.14
CA SER A 90 13.62 -5.06 10.05
C SER A 90 13.56 -5.88 8.74
N PRO A 91 13.55 -7.22 8.74
CA PRO A 91 13.39 -8.00 7.50
C PRO A 91 12.06 -7.69 6.80
N LEU A 92 10.98 -7.43 7.55
CA LEU A 92 9.69 -7.09 6.98
C LEU A 92 9.70 -5.72 6.28
N VAL A 93 10.57 -4.79 6.69
CA VAL A 93 10.74 -3.50 5.98
C VAL A 93 11.36 -3.72 4.61
N ILE A 94 12.32 -4.65 4.50
CA ILE A 94 12.91 -5.01 3.21
C ILE A 94 11.85 -5.63 2.30
N LEU A 95 11.07 -6.58 2.84
CA LEU A 95 9.95 -7.19 2.10
C LEU A 95 8.88 -6.15 1.70
N ALA A 96 8.65 -5.14 2.57
CA ALA A 96 7.73 -4.06 2.25
C ALA A 96 8.26 -3.15 1.13
N PHE A 97 9.59 -2.97 1.04
CA PHE A 97 10.21 -2.23 -0.05
C PHE A 97 10.05 -2.97 -1.39
N ASP A 98 10.19 -4.30 -1.38
CA ASP A 98 10.02 -5.14 -2.58
C ASP A 98 8.55 -5.44 -2.92
N ASN A 99 7.61 -4.95 -2.10
CA ASN A 99 6.18 -5.14 -2.33
C ASN A 99 5.63 -4.08 -3.29
N TYR A 100 5.48 -4.43 -4.56
CA TYR A 100 4.96 -3.52 -5.59
C TYR A 100 4.15 -4.24 -6.66
N LEU A 101 3.35 -3.46 -7.37
CA LEU A 101 2.68 -3.78 -8.62
C LEU A 101 3.10 -2.76 -9.66
N LEU A 102 3.71 -3.20 -10.73
CA LEU A 102 4.09 -2.41 -11.89
C LEU A 102 3.30 -2.88 -13.11
N VAL A 103 2.63 -1.97 -13.78
CA VAL A 103 1.92 -2.22 -15.03
C VAL A 103 2.57 -1.42 -16.14
N THR A 104 2.96 -2.11 -17.21
CA THR A 104 3.59 -1.54 -18.39
C THR A 104 2.86 -2.00 -19.67
N PRO A 105 3.13 -1.44 -20.85
CA PRO A 105 2.63 -1.96 -22.11
C PRO A 105 3.00 -3.42 -22.41
N LYS A 106 4.02 -3.97 -21.73
CA LYS A 106 4.49 -5.35 -21.91
C LYS A 106 3.75 -6.35 -21.03
N GLY A 107 3.16 -5.92 -19.91
CA GLY A 107 2.49 -6.81 -18.96
C GLY A 107 2.45 -6.25 -17.54
N ILE A 108 2.31 -7.16 -16.59
CA ILE A 108 2.21 -6.88 -15.17
C ILE A 108 3.38 -7.54 -14.45
N ALA A 109 4.15 -6.77 -13.69
CA ALA A 109 5.14 -7.28 -12.75
C ALA A 109 4.64 -6.99 -11.32
N TYR A 110 4.69 -7.98 -10.45
CA TYR A 110 4.27 -7.77 -9.06
C TYR A 110 5.05 -8.64 -8.09
N ASN A 111 5.20 -8.12 -6.89
CA ASN A 111 5.72 -8.89 -5.77
C ASN A 111 4.79 -8.74 -4.56
N THR A 112 4.59 -9.84 -3.82
CA THR A 112 3.74 -9.85 -2.63
C THR A 112 4.60 -9.66 -1.38
N LEU A 113 4.04 -9.07 -0.32
CA LEU A 113 4.77 -8.68 0.88
C LEU A 113 5.58 -9.84 1.54
N PHE A 114 5.10 -11.07 1.41
CA PHE A 114 5.76 -12.25 2.01
C PHE A 114 6.47 -13.13 0.98
N SER A 115 6.64 -12.65 -0.25
CA SER A 115 7.45 -13.35 -1.24
C SER A 115 8.92 -13.05 -1.01
N LEU A 116 9.72 -14.11 -0.89
CA LEU A 116 11.18 -14.03 -0.89
C LEU A 116 11.75 -14.26 -2.30
N ASP A 117 10.86 -14.56 -3.26
CA ASP A 117 11.22 -14.80 -4.65
C ASP A 117 11.29 -13.47 -5.43
N ASP A 118 11.89 -13.52 -6.60
CA ASP A 118 11.87 -12.43 -7.57
C ASP A 118 10.44 -12.05 -7.96
N ALA A 119 10.27 -10.82 -8.42
CA ALA A 119 8.97 -10.33 -8.87
C ALA A 119 8.39 -11.22 -9.98
N LYS A 120 7.12 -11.56 -9.85
CA LYS A 120 6.40 -12.35 -10.85
C LYS A 120 6.06 -11.45 -12.04
N VAL A 121 6.61 -11.78 -13.22
CA VAL A 121 6.33 -11.07 -14.46
C VAL A 121 5.35 -11.85 -15.29
N LYS A 122 4.20 -11.25 -15.63
CA LYS A 122 3.11 -11.82 -16.44
C LYS A 122 2.89 -10.94 -17.66
N ARG A 123 2.92 -11.52 -18.85
CA ARG A 123 2.58 -10.81 -20.09
C ARG A 123 1.07 -10.73 -20.26
N TRP A 124 0.59 -9.80 -21.05
CA TRP A 124 -0.84 -9.64 -21.33
C TRP A 124 -1.50 -10.93 -21.85
N ARG A 125 -0.79 -11.69 -22.68
CA ARG A 125 -1.24 -12.99 -23.21
C ARG A 125 -1.41 -14.09 -22.15
N ASP A 126 -0.82 -13.92 -20.97
CA ASP A 126 -0.88 -14.88 -19.86
C ASP A 126 -2.11 -14.67 -19.00
N ILE A 127 -2.84 -13.57 -19.23
CA ILE A 127 -4.10 -13.28 -18.55
C ILE A 127 -5.22 -14.06 -19.25
N ASP A 128 -6.06 -14.72 -18.45
CA ASP A 128 -7.26 -15.40 -18.90
C ASP A 128 -8.44 -14.45 -18.93
N GLN A 129 -8.69 -13.78 -17.79
CA GLN A 129 -9.79 -12.83 -17.66
C GLN A 129 -9.56 -11.88 -16.49
N VAL A 130 -10.28 -10.77 -16.50
CA VAL A 130 -10.44 -9.86 -15.37
C VAL A 130 -11.86 -9.96 -14.84
N VAL A 131 -12.01 -10.01 -13.53
CA VAL A 131 -13.32 -10.05 -12.87
C VAL A 131 -13.44 -8.84 -11.95
N LEU A 132 -14.46 -8.03 -12.17
CA LEU A 132 -14.83 -6.92 -11.31
C LEU A 132 -15.87 -7.41 -10.30
N ASP A 133 -15.60 -7.11 -9.05
CA ASP A 133 -16.51 -7.33 -7.93
C ASP A 133 -16.36 -6.18 -6.92
N TYR A 134 -17.07 -6.21 -5.84
CA TYR A 134 -16.97 -5.23 -4.77
C TYR A 134 -17.16 -5.86 -3.39
N ASP A 135 -16.57 -5.22 -2.39
CA ASP A 135 -16.85 -5.49 -0.98
C ASP A 135 -17.34 -4.23 -0.28
N TYR A 136 -17.98 -4.43 0.86
CA TYR A 136 -18.30 -3.35 1.79
C TYR A 136 -17.24 -3.27 2.86
N GLU A 137 -16.46 -2.19 2.84
CA GLU A 137 -15.54 -1.86 3.92
C GLU A 137 -16.20 -0.94 4.94
N ARG A 138 -15.98 -1.22 6.23
CA ARG A 138 -16.30 -0.29 7.32
C ARG A 138 -15.05 0.50 7.64
N LEU A 139 -15.17 1.82 7.63
CA LEU A 139 -14.08 2.66 8.12
C LEU A 139 -14.01 2.54 9.65
N PRO A 140 -12.80 2.52 10.24
CA PRO A 140 -12.63 2.64 11.68
C PRO A 140 -13.34 3.90 12.17
N PHE A 141 -14.17 3.77 13.21
CA PHE A 141 -14.91 4.88 13.83
C PHE A 141 -16.06 5.49 13.01
N ASN A 142 -16.45 4.87 11.90
CA ASN A 142 -17.64 5.25 11.13
C ASN A 142 -18.47 4.01 10.80
N ASP A 143 -19.79 4.09 11.01
CA ASP A 143 -20.73 3.01 10.65
C ASP A 143 -21.07 3.00 9.15
N ASP A 144 -20.65 4.02 8.40
CA ASP A 144 -20.88 4.10 6.98
C ASP A 144 -20.13 2.98 6.25
N ARG A 145 -20.84 2.27 5.40
CA ARG A 145 -20.28 1.24 4.54
C ARG A 145 -19.82 1.87 3.25
N HIS A 146 -18.55 1.75 2.95
CA HIS A 146 -17.99 2.18 1.67
C HIS A 146 -17.80 0.99 0.74
N LEU A 147 -18.19 1.17 -0.52
CA LEU A 147 -17.93 0.17 -1.55
C LEU A 147 -16.46 0.25 -1.96
N ARG A 148 -15.78 -0.87 -1.85
CA ARG A 148 -14.43 -1.05 -2.37
C ARG A 148 -14.47 -1.93 -3.62
N LEU A 149 -13.92 -1.44 -4.72
CA LEU A 149 -13.73 -2.21 -5.94
C LEU A 149 -12.75 -3.37 -5.69
N LYS A 150 -13.12 -4.58 -6.10
CA LYS A 150 -12.22 -5.71 -6.31
C LYS A 150 -11.93 -5.84 -7.79
N TYR A 151 -10.65 -5.75 -8.14
CA TYR A 151 -10.19 -5.85 -9.53
C TYR A 151 -9.29 -7.07 -9.69
N MET A 152 -9.94 -8.23 -9.85
CA MET A 152 -9.27 -9.53 -9.85
C MET A 152 -8.79 -9.91 -11.24
N VAL A 153 -7.48 -10.05 -11.42
CA VAL A 153 -6.86 -10.58 -12.64
C VAL A 153 -6.55 -12.04 -12.45
N TYR A 154 -7.12 -12.88 -13.30
CA TYR A 154 -6.87 -14.32 -13.35
C TYR A 154 -5.89 -14.63 -14.46
N PHE A 155 -4.84 -15.39 -14.14
CA PHE A 155 -3.85 -15.83 -15.11
C PHE A 155 -4.11 -17.27 -15.53
N LYS A 156 -3.62 -17.65 -16.72
CA LYS A 156 -3.78 -19.02 -17.30
C LYS A 156 -3.14 -20.12 -16.46
N ASP A 157 -2.21 -19.77 -15.58
CA ASP A 157 -1.59 -20.70 -14.62
C ASP A 157 -2.38 -20.84 -13.31
N ASN A 158 -3.64 -20.42 -13.28
CA ASN A 158 -4.53 -20.42 -12.12
C ASN A 158 -4.07 -19.51 -10.96
N THR A 159 -3.09 -18.64 -11.15
CA THR A 159 -2.79 -17.60 -10.18
C THR A 159 -3.72 -16.41 -10.35
N MET A 160 -3.94 -15.65 -9.29
CA MET A 160 -4.77 -14.45 -9.31
C MET A 160 -4.15 -13.34 -8.49
N ILE A 161 -4.51 -12.10 -8.82
CA ILE A 161 -4.10 -10.90 -8.10
C ILE A 161 -5.25 -9.88 -8.09
N ASP A 162 -5.45 -9.21 -6.94
CA ASP A 162 -6.32 -8.04 -6.85
C ASP A 162 -5.48 -6.78 -7.13
N LEU A 163 -5.62 -6.18 -8.30
CA LEU A 163 -4.87 -4.98 -8.65
C LEU A 163 -5.24 -3.78 -7.77
N ASN A 164 -6.50 -3.68 -7.34
CA ASN A 164 -6.92 -2.62 -6.43
C ASN A 164 -6.46 -2.85 -4.98
N GLY A 165 -5.87 -4.00 -4.68
CA GLY A 165 -5.14 -4.27 -3.44
C GLY A 165 -3.80 -3.53 -3.37
N TYR A 166 -3.28 -3.03 -4.49
CA TYR A 166 -2.04 -2.23 -4.57
C TYR A 166 -2.40 -0.77 -4.74
N ASN A 167 -2.46 -0.05 -3.65
CA ASN A 167 -2.70 1.38 -3.63
C ASN A 167 -1.89 2.05 -2.49
N SER A 168 -1.78 3.35 -2.54
CA SER A 168 -1.05 4.11 -1.53
C SER A 168 -1.75 5.43 -1.28
N PRO A 169 -1.36 6.20 -0.26
CA PRO A 169 -1.83 7.57 -0.08
C PRO A 169 -1.54 8.50 -1.27
N LEU A 170 -0.64 8.10 -2.16
CA LEU A 170 -0.33 8.82 -3.40
C LEU A 170 -1.16 8.31 -4.60
N TYR A 171 -2.02 7.31 -4.37
CA TYR A 171 -2.90 6.73 -5.39
C TYR A 171 -3.79 7.78 -6.04
N LYS A 172 -3.85 7.74 -7.36
CA LYS A 172 -4.75 8.57 -8.16
C LYS A 172 -5.70 7.68 -8.95
N GLN A 173 -6.99 7.95 -8.85
CA GLN A 173 -8.01 7.22 -9.61
C GLN A 173 -7.74 7.25 -11.12
N THR A 174 -7.22 8.37 -11.64
CA THR A 174 -6.86 8.52 -13.06
C THR A 174 -5.78 7.55 -13.52
N GLU A 175 -4.82 7.19 -12.65
CA GLU A 175 -3.79 6.20 -12.96
C GLU A 175 -4.40 4.79 -13.03
N PHE A 176 -5.34 4.47 -12.15
CA PHE A 176 -6.05 3.20 -12.20
C PHE A 176 -7.00 3.11 -13.40
N GLU A 177 -7.63 4.22 -13.79
CA GLU A 177 -8.40 4.29 -15.04
C GLU A 177 -7.51 4.06 -16.27
N ALA A 178 -6.27 4.55 -16.27
CA ALA A 178 -5.31 4.28 -17.34
C ALA A 178 -4.90 2.80 -17.38
N LEU A 179 -4.71 2.17 -16.22
CA LEU A 179 -4.49 0.73 -16.08
C LEU A 179 -5.66 -0.06 -16.69
N HIS A 180 -6.91 0.30 -16.33
CA HIS A 180 -8.09 -0.37 -16.85
C HIS A 180 -8.19 -0.24 -18.38
N ARG A 181 -7.97 0.97 -18.92
CA ARG A 181 -7.92 1.19 -20.38
C ARG A 181 -6.84 0.34 -21.05
N THR A 182 -5.69 0.18 -20.43
CA THR A 182 -4.61 -0.67 -20.95
C THR A 182 -5.06 -2.14 -21.03
N ILE A 183 -5.78 -2.62 -20.04
CA ILE A 183 -6.37 -3.98 -20.05
C ILE A 183 -7.38 -4.16 -21.20
N LEU A 184 -8.27 -3.18 -21.38
CA LEU A 184 -9.25 -3.19 -22.48
C LEU A 184 -8.56 -3.15 -23.85
N ASN A 185 -7.56 -2.30 -24.03
CA ASN A 185 -6.79 -2.18 -25.27
C ASN A 185 -6.07 -3.49 -25.65
N ASN A 186 -5.67 -4.28 -24.66
CA ASN A 186 -5.10 -5.61 -24.87
C ASN A 186 -6.17 -6.68 -25.13
N LYS A 187 -7.45 -6.30 -25.31
CA LYS A 187 -8.60 -7.18 -25.60
C LYS A 187 -8.81 -8.28 -24.55
N ILE A 188 -8.43 -8.00 -23.31
CA ILE A 188 -8.64 -8.93 -22.21
C ILE A 188 -10.11 -8.91 -21.83
N ARG A 189 -10.69 -10.08 -21.64
CA ARG A 189 -12.09 -10.23 -21.27
C ARG A 189 -12.32 -9.71 -19.85
N VAL A 190 -13.11 -8.67 -19.71
CA VAL A 190 -13.55 -8.13 -18.41
C VAL A 190 -14.98 -8.61 -18.13
N LYS A 191 -15.20 -9.22 -16.98
CA LYS A 191 -16.53 -9.68 -16.50
C LYS A 191 -16.86 -8.97 -15.20
N THR A 192 -18.14 -8.75 -14.96
CA THR A 192 -18.67 -8.34 -13.66
C THR A 192 -19.24 -9.55 -12.93
N MET A 193 -18.90 -9.76 -11.67
CA MET A 193 -19.38 -10.88 -10.89
C MET A 193 -20.80 -10.63 -10.37
N ARG A 194 -21.06 -9.41 -9.92
CA ARG A 194 -22.37 -8.97 -9.40
C ARG A 194 -22.73 -7.61 -10.01
N PRO A 195 -24.01 -7.31 -10.21
CA PRO A 195 -24.44 -5.96 -10.59
C PRO A 195 -24.13 -4.99 -9.46
N LEU A 196 -23.86 -3.73 -9.79
CA LEU A 196 -23.69 -2.69 -8.78
C LEU A 196 -24.99 -2.44 -8.02
N PRO A 197 -24.91 -2.10 -6.73
CA PRO A 197 -26.05 -1.64 -5.97
C PRO A 197 -26.70 -0.40 -6.61
N PRO A 198 -28.03 -0.23 -6.51
CA PRO A 198 -28.76 0.84 -7.19
C PRO A 198 -28.46 2.24 -6.66
N ASP A 199 -27.86 2.35 -5.48
CA ASP A 199 -27.45 3.57 -4.80
C ASP A 199 -26.07 4.08 -5.27
N VAL A 200 -25.37 3.33 -6.12
CA VAL A 200 -24.08 3.74 -6.67
C VAL A 200 -24.26 4.82 -7.74
N THR A 201 -23.69 6.00 -7.47
CA THR A 201 -23.82 7.13 -8.40
C THR A 201 -22.99 6.94 -9.68
N PRO A 202 -23.46 7.40 -10.85
CA PRO A 202 -22.72 7.31 -12.12
C PRO A 202 -21.35 7.98 -12.12
N ASP A 203 -21.15 9.00 -11.29
CA ASP A 203 -19.88 9.72 -11.16
C ASP A 203 -18.86 8.97 -10.30
N SER A 204 -19.27 7.93 -9.58
CA SER A 204 -18.37 7.17 -8.72
C SER A 204 -17.32 6.39 -9.53
N PHE A 205 -16.13 6.27 -8.96
CA PHE A 205 -15.03 5.50 -9.55
C PHE A 205 -15.44 4.06 -9.90
N ILE A 206 -16.13 3.38 -8.98
CA ILE A 206 -16.55 1.99 -9.19
C ILE A 206 -17.54 1.87 -10.35
N TYR A 207 -18.47 2.83 -10.49
CA TYR A 207 -19.43 2.86 -11.60
C TYR A 207 -18.70 2.99 -12.94
N LYS A 208 -17.72 3.90 -13.02
CA LYS A 208 -16.91 4.10 -14.23
C LYS A 208 -16.17 2.82 -14.63
N MET A 209 -15.58 2.10 -13.65
CA MET A 209 -14.87 0.83 -13.92
C MET A 209 -15.82 -0.26 -14.45
N TYR A 210 -17.05 -0.35 -13.94
CA TYR A 210 -18.03 -1.34 -14.35
C TYR A 210 -18.61 -1.10 -15.74
N HIS A 211 -18.65 0.16 -16.18
CA HIS A 211 -19.28 0.57 -17.44
C HIS A 211 -18.27 1.01 -18.52
N ALA A 212 -16.99 1.06 -18.23
CA ALA A 212 -15.95 1.29 -19.22
C ALA A 212 -15.90 0.11 -20.21
N LYS A 213 -16.01 0.42 -21.51
CA LYS A 213 -15.97 -0.55 -22.62
C LYS A 213 -14.75 -0.32 -23.49
#